data_3a44691c86639385a59588f6fe49d309
#
_entry.id   3a44691c86639385a59588f6fe49d309
#
_cell.length_a   1.000
_cell.length_b   1.000
_cell.length_c   1.000
_cell.angle_alpha   90.00
_cell.angle_beta   90.00
_cell.angle_gamma   90.00
#
_symmetry.space_group_name_H-M   'P 1'
#
loop_
_entity.id
_entity.type
_entity.pdbx_description
1 polymer ?
#
loop_
_entity_poly.entity_id
_entity_poly.type
_entity_poly.pdbx_seq_one_letter_code
_entity_poly.pdbx_strand_id
1 'polypeptide(L)'
;MGKSKHKNKVSFDQNKLKYYYGIPHCHSSYSTGKGTPLDLYQFAIKCKLDFLFVTDHNDFLSNKTSVKDSTLTRWNATNYYANKIKKSEDDFLPIVGFECKTIPYGDFNIINPSNYFTGSIKDLRLLTLWMLNNNQAFIIINHPHKEVGKLRYSEFFNKIITSIEVYNGNPASKYTKHEKYYYQLLDDGWKLGAINGQDNHRINFDQADYLTAYIANDLSKNSLIDAFRSHRTYSTESRFLKLHFTIDETFMGETISIYSPKIKFSIFTEDIRYKIKEIQILSNGGTIIKKVDDINLNSIKYIYEHQNSPKETWYVIKVLQEDNK
;
A
#
# COMPACT_ATOMS: atom_id res chain seq x y z
N MET A 1 -40.11 2.14 5.59
CA MET A 1 -39.39 1.59 4.43
C MET A 1 -38.18 2.51 4.11
N GLY A 2 -37.00 2.20 4.65
CA GLY A 2 -35.77 2.96 4.42
C GLY A 2 -35.18 2.58 3.07
N LYS A 3 -35.05 3.54 2.16
CA LYS A 3 -34.29 3.36 0.92
C LYS A 3 -32.84 3.07 1.27
N SER A 4 -32.39 1.83 1.05
CA SER A 4 -30.97 1.48 1.04
C SER A 4 -30.25 2.40 0.04
N LYS A 5 -29.40 3.30 0.53
CA LYS A 5 -28.47 4.03 -0.33
C LYS A 5 -27.52 3.00 -0.91
N HIS A 6 -27.69 2.67 -2.18
CA HIS A 6 -26.68 1.94 -2.93
C HIS A 6 -25.36 2.71 -2.78
N LYS A 7 -24.40 2.13 -2.05
CA LYS A 7 -23.02 2.63 -2.06
C LYS A 7 -22.57 2.53 -3.50
N ASN A 8 -22.24 3.66 -4.13
CA ASN A 8 -21.67 3.68 -5.46
C ASN A 8 -20.36 2.85 -5.41
N LYS A 9 -20.42 1.66 -6.00
CA LYS A 9 -19.24 0.83 -6.19
C LYS A 9 -18.36 1.59 -7.19
N VAL A 10 -17.11 1.85 -6.84
CA VAL A 10 -16.14 2.44 -7.77
C VAL A 10 -16.02 1.48 -8.95
N SER A 11 -16.26 1.99 -10.16
CA SER A 11 -16.07 1.22 -11.40
C SER A 11 -14.63 1.34 -11.82
N PHE A 12 -13.89 0.24 -11.88
CA PHE A 12 -12.54 0.20 -12.39
C PHE A 12 -12.54 -0.19 -13.87
N ASP A 13 -11.98 0.67 -14.71
CA ASP A 13 -11.87 0.47 -16.17
C ASP A 13 -10.40 0.26 -16.55
N GLN A 14 -10.05 -0.95 -16.98
CA GLN A 14 -8.69 -1.31 -17.40
C GLN A 14 -8.17 -0.54 -18.62
N ASN A 15 -9.05 0.17 -19.33
CA ASN A 15 -8.64 1.01 -20.48
C ASN A 15 -8.28 2.45 -20.09
N LYS A 16 -8.48 2.83 -18.81
CA LYS A 16 -8.25 4.18 -18.29
C LYS A 16 -7.32 4.21 -17.10
N LEU A 17 -6.24 3.43 -17.18
CA LEU A 17 -5.30 3.31 -16.07
C LEU A 17 -4.53 4.60 -15.82
N LYS A 18 -4.52 5.02 -14.55
CA LYS A 18 -3.60 6.03 -14.02
C LYS A 18 -2.82 5.43 -12.85
N TYR A 19 -1.60 5.91 -12.70
CA TYR A 19 -0.67 5.44 -11.67
C TYR A 19 -0.40 6.61 -10.74
N TYR A 20 -0.57 6.39 -9.46
CA TYR A 20 -0.42 7.39 -8.42
C TYR A 20 0.62 6.95 -7.40
N TYR A 21 1.53 7.85 -7.04
CA TYR A 21 2.72 7.55 -6.25
C TYR A 21 2.70 8.33 -4.94
N GLY A 22 3.01 7.65 -3.84
CA GLY A 22 3.07 8.30 -2.54
C GLY A 22 3.64 7.41 -1.45
N ILE A 23 3.51 7.88 -0.22
CA ILE A 23 4.07 7.24 0.96
C ILE A 23 2.94 6.82 1.90
N PRO A 24 2.74 5.50 2.15
CA PRO A 24 1.66 5.00 2.99
C PRO A 24 2.01 4.91 4.48
N HIS A 25 3.20 5.35 4.90
CA HIS A 25 3.66 5.25 6.29
C HIS A 25 4.63 6.38 6.64
N CYS A 26 4.20 7.31 7.48
CA CYS A 26 5.07 8.34 8.04
C CYS A 26 4.52 8.89 9.37
N HIS A 27 5.43 9.46 10.17
CA HIS A 27 5.19 10.01 11.48
C HIS A 27 5.42 11.51 11.52
N SER A 28 4.53 12.23 12.20
CA SER A 28 4.69 13.65 12.50
C SER A 28 5.21 13.87 13.91
N SER A 29 5.38 15.14 14.30
CA SER A 29 5.67 15.53 15.68
C SER A 29 4.51 15.23 16.64
N TYR A 30 3.39 14.74 16.12
CA TYR A 30 2.28 14.26 16.96
C TYR A 30 2.52 12.86 17.51
N SER A 31 3.56 12.16 17.06
CA SER A 31 4.13 10.99 17.72
C SER A 31 5.64 11.12 17.84
N THR A 32 6.39 10.50 16.97
CA THR A 32 7.84 10.33 17.06
C THR A 32 8.62 11.00 15.92
N GLY A 33 7.91 11.58 14.95
CA GLY A 33 8.51 12.24 13.79
C GLY A 33 8.77 13.74 14.00
N LYS A 34 9.10 14.44 12.92
CA LYS A 34 9.32 15.87 12.85
C LYS A 34 8.23 16.59 12.07
N GLY A 35 8.02 17.87 12.37
CA GLY A 35 7.00 18.69 11.73
C GLY A 35 5.58 18.28 12.11
N THR A 36 4.63 19.18 11.92
CA THR A 36 3.21 18.90 12.12
C THR A 36 2.65 18.09 10.94
N PRO A 37 1.48 17.46 11.07
CA PRO A 37 0.81 16.84 9.90
C PRO A 37 0.63 17.81 8.72
N LEU A 38 0.43 19.11 9.01
CA LEU A 38 0.34 20.14 7.97
C LEU A 38 1.66 20.26 7.20
N ASP A 39 2.80 20.33 7.92
CA ASP A 39 4.13 20.43 7.31
C ASP A 39 4.42 19.21 6.43
N LEU A 40 4.04 18.00 6.88
CA LEU A 40 4.20 16.77 6.12
C LEU A 40 3.40 16.80 4.81
N TYR A 41 2.11 17.17 4.86
CA TYR A 41 1.29 17.25 3.65
C TYR A 41 1.82 18.31 2.68
N GLN A 42 2.18 19.50 3.18
CA GLN A 42 2.73 20.56 2.33
C GLN A 42 4.05 20.16 1.68
N PHE A 43 4.91 19.45 2.41
CA PHE A 43 6.16 18.97 1.84
C PHE A 43 5.94 17.83 0.83
N ALA A 44 5.00 16.94 1.07
CA ALA A 44 4.62 15.89 0.11
C ALA A 44 4.10 16.49 -1.22
N ILE A 45 3.26 17.54 -1.15
CA ILE A 45 2.80 18.29 -2.32
C ILE A 45 4.00 18.91 -3.06
N LYS A 46 4.91 19.57 -2.32
CA LYS A 46 6.14 20.13 -2.91
C LYS A 46 6.99 19.07 -3.60
N CYS A 47 7.03 17.86 -3.06
CA CYS A 47 7.70 16.71 -3.65
C CYS A 47 6.92 16.06 -4.80
N LYS A 48 5.74 16.60 -5.17
CA LYS A 48 4.86 16.07 -6.23
C LYS A 48 4.44 14.62 -5.98
N LEU A 49 4.15 14.28 -4.74
CA LEU A 49 3.49 13.03 -4.39
C LEU A 49 1.99 13.17 -4.63
N ASP A 50 1.33 12.09 -5.05
CA ASP A 50 -0.12 12.07 -5.26
C ASP A 50 -0.88 11.83 -3.94
N PHE A 51 -0.25 11.16 -2.99
CA PHE A 51 -0.85 10.89 -1.67
C PHE A 51 0.20 10.78 -0.57
N LEU A 52 -0.24 11.01 0.66
CA LEU A 52 0.52 10.74 1.88
C LEU A 52 -0.41 10.23 2.97
N PHE A 53 -0.03 9.13 3.64
CA PHE A 53 -0.69 8.66 4.85
C PHE A 53 0.12 9.12 6.07
N VAL A 54 -0.49 9.94 6.90
CA VAL A 54 0.07 10.26 8.23
C VAL A 54 -0.47 9.24 9.21
N THR A 55 0.44 8.48 9.80
CA THR A 55 0.16 7.28 10.60
C THR A 55 0.84 7.34 11.97
N ASP A 56 0.71 8.47 12.66
CA ASP A 56 1.24 8.65 14.01
C ASP A 56 0.84 7.51 14.95
N HIS A 57 1.72 7.12 15.86
CA HIS A 57 1.44 6.08 16.85
C HIS A 57 0.19 6.38 17.68
N ASN A 58 -0.67 5.41 17.81
CA ASN A 58 -1.99 5.56 18.44
C ASN A 58 -1.94 6.01 19.91
N ASP A 59 -0.89 5.67 20.64
CA ASP A 59 -0.71 6.07 22.05
C ASP A 59 -0.60 7.57 22.26
N PHE A 60 -0.24 8.31 21.21
CA PHE A 60 -0.07 9.78 21.28
C PHE A 60 -1.31 10.54 20.83
N LEU A 61 -2.28 9.91 20.19
CA LEU A 61 -3.37 10.59 19.50
C LEU A 61 -4.37 11.28 20.41
N SER A 62 -4.49 10.85 21.68
CA SER A 62 -5.31 11.48 22.70
C SER A 62 -4.70 12.75 23.28
N ASN A 63 -3.39 12.96 23.11
CA ASN A 63 -2.68 14.15 23.62
C ASN A 63 -3.24 15.41 22.96
N LYS A 64 -3.25 16.51 23.73
CA LYS A 64 -3.73 17.80 23.26
C LYS A 64 -2.66 18.55 22.49
N THR A 65 -3.10 19.35 21.53
CA THR A 65 -2.27 20.29 20.76
C THR A 65 -3.08 21.52 20.41
N SER A 66 -2.40 22.66 20.24
CA SER A 66 -3.02 23.90 19.80
C SER A 66 -3.14 23.93 18.28
N VAL A 67 -4.32 24.27 17.78
CA VAL A 67 -4.59 24.50 16.36
C VAL A 67 -5.35 25.82 16.25
N LYS A 68 -4.68 26.87 15.76
CA LYS A 68 -5.19 28.25 15.83
C LYS A 68 -5.59 28.59 17.28
N ASP A 69 -6.83 29.07 17.50
CA ASP A 69 -7.37 29.48 18.79
C ASP A 69 -8.05 28.31 19.55
N SER A 70 -7.85 27.07 19.13
CA SER A 70 -8.52 25.89 19.69
C SER A 70 -7.51 24.86 20.19
N THR A 71 -7.88 24.15 21.25
CA THR A 71 -7.14 22.97 21.73
C THR A 71 -7.86 21.69 21.27
N LEU A 72 -7.20 20.91 20.43
CA LEU A 72 -7.71 19.66 19.89
C LEU A 72 -6.90 18.46 20.39
N THR A 73 -7.45 17.25 20.28
CA THR A 73 -6.62 16.04 20.32
C THR A 73 -5.73 16.01 19.07
N ARG A 74 -4.57 15.36 19.13
CA ARG A 74 -3.68 15.19 17.98
C ARG A 74 -4.41 14.49 16.83
N TRP A 75 -5.26 13.50 17.11
CA TRP A 75 -6.15 12.88 16.12
C TRP A 75 -7.04 13.91 15.40
N ASN A 76 -7.75 14.72 16.15
CA ASN A 76 -8.63 15.73 15.57
C ASN A 76 -7.86 16.81 14.81
N ALA A 77 -6.67 17.19 15.29
CA ALA A 77 -5.79 18.14 14.63
C ALA A 77 -5.27 17.58 13.28
N THR A 78 -4.87 16.31 13.22
CA THR A 78 -4.44 15.67 11.97
C THR A 78 -5.59 15.64 10.97
N ASN A 79 -6.79 15.26 11.39
CA ASN A 79 -7.98 15.28 10.53
C ASN A 79 -8.35 16.70 10.07
N TYR A 80 -8.20 17.70 10.93
CA TYR A 80 -8.43 19.10 10.57
C TYR A 80 -7.46 19.54 9.45
N TYR A 81 -6.16 19.23 9.57
CA TYR A 81 -5.16 19.59 8.55
C TYR A 81 -5.37 18.81 7.24
N ALA A 82 -5.68 17.52 7.30
CA ALA A 82 -6.00 16.74 6.12
C ALA A 82 -7.21 17.32 5.36
N ASN A 83 -8.27 17.68 6.08
CA ASN A 83 -9.46 18.30 5.48
C ASN A 83 -9.15 19.70 4.90
N LYS A 84 -8.27 20.47 5.54
CA LYS A 84 -7.84 21.78 5.04
C LYS A 84 -7.08 21.63 3.72
N ILE A 85 -6.10 20.73 3.66
CA ILE A 85 -5.33 20.43 2.45
C ILE A 85 -6.24 19.93 1.33
N LYS A 86 -7.16 18.99 1.60
CA LYS A 86 -8.07 18.46 0.58
C LYS A 86 -9.00 19.51 -0.03
N LYS A 87 -9.28 20.60 0.67
CA LYS A 87 -10.07 21.73 0.16
C LYS A 87 -9.28 22.69 -0.73
N SER A 88 -7.96 22.72 -0.60
CA SER A 88 -7.08 23.62 -1.35
C SER A 88 -6.30 22.93 -2.47
N GLU A 89 -6.22 21.60 -2.46
CA GLU A 89 -5.40 20.82 -3.39
C GLU A 89 -6.21 19.66 -3.95
N ASP A 90 -6.56 19.76 -5.24
CA ASP A 90 -7.32 18.72 -5.93
C ASP A 90 -6.43 17.54 -6.37
N ASP A 91 -5.16 17.82 -6.67
CA ASP A 91 -4.19 16.85 -7.18
C ASP A 91 -3.38 16.14 -6.08
N PHE A 92 -3.90 16.14 -4.84
CA PHE A 92 -3.25 15.46 -3.71
C PHE A 92 -4.26 14.84 -2.75
N LEU A 93 -3.94 13.64 -2.25
CA LEU A 93 -4.77 12.93 -1.25
C LEU A 93 -4.08 12.88 0.11
N PRO A 94 -4.42 13.78 1.05
CA PRO A 94 -4.04 13.66 2.45
C PRO A 94 -4.91 12.59 3.12
N ILE A 95 -4.30 11.49 3.56
CA ILE A 95 -4.99 10.40 4.25
C ILE A 95 -4.54 10.34 5.69
N VAL A 96 -5.48 10.11 6.58
CA VAL A 96 -5.24 9.95 8.02
C VAL A 96 -5.38 8.49 8.39
N GLY A 97 -4.41 8.00 9.12
CA GLY A 97 -4.40 6.70 9.74
C GLY A 97 -3.69 6.77 11.09
N PHE A 98 -3.36 5.63 11.62
CA PHE A 98 -2.48 5.54 12.78
C PHE A 98 -1.79 4.18 12.81
N GLU A 99 -0.60 4.16 13.38
CA GLU A 99 0.12 2.93 13.66
C GLU A 99 -0.19 2.43 15.06
N CYS A 100 -0.46 1.13 15.17
CA CYS A 100 -0.67 0.46 16.44
C CYS A 100 0.10 -0.86 16.53
N LYS A 101 0.61 -1.15 17.72
CA LYS A 101 1.29 -2.41 17.99
C LYS A 101 0.29 -3.55 18.14
N THR A 102 0.53 -4.67 17.46
CA THR A 102 -0.19 -5.93 17.62
C THR A 102 0.75 -7.00 18.19
N ILE A 103 0.32 -7.68 19.24
CA ILE A 103 1.15 -8.69 19.92
C ILE A 103 0.61 -10.09 19.59
N PRO A 104 1.43 -10.97 18.99
CA PRO A 104 2.89 -10.81 18.72
C PRO A 104 3.23 -10.34 17.30
N TYR A 105 2.30 -9.96 16.45
CA TYR A 105 2.43 -9.91 14.99
C TYR A 105 3.22 -8.69 14.44
N GLY A 106 3.57 -7.72 15.28
CA GLY A 106 4.25 -6.48 14.88
C GLY A 106 3.30 -5.30 14.78
N ASP A 107 3.66 -4.30 14.01
CA ASP A 107 2.94 -3.05 13.94
C ASP A 107 2.03 -3.01 12.70
N PHE A 108 0.83 -2.49 12.87
CA PHE A 108 -0.17 -2.35 11.82
C PHE A 108 -0.54 -0.88 11.65
N ASN A 109 -0.58 -0.42 10.42
CA ASN A 109 -1.25 0.83 10.09
C ASN A 109 -2.73 0.59 9.86
N ILE A 110 -3.57 1.33 10.57
CA ILE A 110 -5.01 1.39 10.33
C ILE A 110 -5.31 2.67 9.58
N ILE A 111 -5.73 2.52 8.33
CA ILE A 111 -5.88 3.63 7.38
C ILE A 111 -7.34 4.01 7.23
N ASN A 112 -7.60 5.32 7.22
CA ASN A 112 -8.93 5.90 7.02
C ASN A 112 -10.02 5.45 8.00
N PRO A 113 -9.73 5.28 9.30
CA PRO A 113 -10.78 5.03 10.27
C PRO A 113 -11.53 6.32 10.62
N SER A 114 -12.74 6.17 11.16
CA SER A 114 -13.54 7.30 11.65
C SER A 114 -13.13 7.78 13.05
N ASN A 115 -12.46 6.92 13.81
CA ASN A 115 -11.98 7.15 15.16
C ASN A 115 -10.68 6.38 15.40
N TYR A 116 -10.13 6.47 16.59
CA TYR A 116 -8.92 5.76 17.00
C TYR A 116 -9.13 5.05 18.35
N PHE A 117 -8.18 4.19 18.69
CA PHE A 117 -8.00 3.64 20.04
C PHE A 117 -6.53 3.82 20.46
N THR A 118 -6.25 3.69 21.75
CA THR A 118 -4.90 3.74 22.32
C THR A 118 -4.49 2.36 22.84
N GLY A 119 -3.18 2.14 22.98
CA GLY A 119 -2.63 0.89 23.47
C GLY A 119 -2.44 -0.18 22.40
N SER A 120 -1.83 -1.29 22.81
CA SER A 120 -1.50 -2.41 21.94
C SER A 120 -2.66 -3.39 21.80
N ILE A 121 -2.81 -3.99 20.65
CA ILE A 121 -3.76 -5.06 20.38
C ILE A 121 -3.14 -6.39 20.78
N LYS A 122 -3.71 -7.04 21.79
CA LYS A 122 -3.32 -8.39 22.25
C LYS A 122 -4.27 -9.47 21.74
N ASP A 123 -5.49 -9.09 21.38
CA ASP A 123 -6.53 -9.99 20.88
C ASP A 123 -7.10 -9.44 19.58
N LEU A 124 -6.83 -10.10 18.47
CA LEU A 124 -7.31 -9.72 17.14
C LEU A 124 -8.84 -9.73 17.01
N ARG A 125 -9.56 -10.46 17.91
CA ARG A 125 -11.04 -10.42 17.92
C ARG A 125 -11.55 -9.04 18.29
N LEU A 126 -10.86 -8.33 19.18
CA LEU A 126 -11.20 -6.95 19.54
C LEU A 126 -10.97 -5.99 18.35
N LEU A 127 -9.87 -6.20 17.61
CA LEU A 127 -9.63 -5.47 16.36
C LEU A 127 -10.73 -5.74 15.33
N THR A 128 -11.16 -7.00 15.21
CA THR A 128 -12.28 -7.38 14.34
C THR A 128 -13.55 -6.58 14.66
N LEU A 129 -13.96 -6.58 15.93
CA LEU A 129 -15.16 -5.86 16.38
C LEU A 129 -15.03 -4.35 16.13
N TRP A 130 -13.86 -3.79 16.37
CA TRP A 130 -13.59 -2.37 16.13
C TRP A 130 -13.66 -2.03 14.62
N MET A 131 -13.08 -2.88 13.76
CA MET A 131 -13.10 -2.71 12.30
C MET A 131 -14.52 -2.81 11.72
N LEU A 132 -15.44 -3.58 12.29
CA LEU A 132 -16.85 -3.61 11.84
C LEU A 132 -17.52 -2.24 11.94
N ASN A 133 -17.17 -1.43 12.95
CA ASN A 133 -17.64 -0.05 13.08
C ASN A 133 -16.86 0.95 12.24
N ASN A 134 -15.73 0.53 11.63
CA ASN A 134 -14.85 1.33 10.79
C ASN A 134 -14.74 0.76 9.37
N ASN A 135 -15.88 0.46 8.75
CA ASN A 135 -15.97 -0.28 7.49
C ASN A 135 -15.30 0.39 6.27
N GLN A 136 -14.89 1.65 6.37
CA GLN A 136 -14.09 2.35 5.36
C GLN A 136 -12.59 2.24 5.63
N ALA A 137 -12.19 1.77 6.80
CA ALA A 137 -10.79 1.55 7.13
C ALA A 137 -10.26 0.25 6.52
N PHE A 138 -8.97 0.20 6.32
CA PHE A 138 -8.21 -1.01 5.98
C PHE A 138 -6.88 -1.04 6.74
N ILE A 139 -6.23 -2.19 6.73
CA ILE A 139 -5.02 -2.44 7.50
C ILE A 139 -3.85 -2.73 6.57
N ILE A 140 -2.68 -2.20 6.94
CA ILE A 140 -1.39 -2.49 6.35
C ILE A 140 -0.52 -3.17 7.40
N ILE A 141 0.21 -4.20 7.03
CA ILE A 141 1.25 -4.83 7.87
C ILE A 141 2.55 -4.05 7.66
N ASN A 142 3.05 -3.41 8.72
CA ASN A 142 4.26 -2.58 8.68
C ASN A 142 5.51 -3.41 8.95
N HIS A 143 6.65 -3.04 8.30
CA HIS A 143 7.99 -3.59 8.56
C HIS A 143 7.99 -4.99 9.19
N PRO A 144 7.42 -6.00 8.51
CA PRO A 144 7.09 -7.29 9.09
C PRO A 144 8.34 -8.03 9.60
N HIS A 145 8.17 -8.76 10.67
CA HIS A 145 9.19 -9.62 11.26
C HIS A 145 8.68 -11.06 11.40
N LYS A 146 9.53 -11.97 11.92
CA LYS A 146 9.24 -13.42 11.96
C LYS A 146 7.88 -13.80 12.58
N GLU A 147 7.38 -13.00 13.52
CA GLU A 147 6.13 -13.31 14.21
C GLU A 147 4.88 -13.07 13.34
N VAL A 148 5.01 -12.33 12.24
CA VAL A 148 3.91 -12.13 11.28
C VAL A 148 3.48 -13.47 10.66
N GLY A 149 4.41 -14.41 10.47
CA GLY A 149 4.11 -15.75 9.97
C GLY A 149 3.23 -16.60 10.91
N LYS A 150 2.97 -16.12 12.15
CA LYS A 150 1.99 -16.74 13.06
C LYS A 150 0.57 -16.21 12.87
N LEU A 151 0.40 -15.18 12.03
CA LEU A 151 -0.91 -14.60 11.73
C LEU A 151 -1.73 -15.61 10.93
N ARG A 152 -2.72 -16.21 11.59
CA ARG A 152 -3.56 -17.23 10.96
C ARG A 152 -4.49 -16.59 9.95
N TYR A 153 -4.54 -17.17 8.75
CA TYR A 153 -5.50 -16.78 7.74
C TYR A 153 -6.95 -16.86 8.26
N SER A 154 -7.73 -15.85 7.94
CA SER A 154 -9.19 -15.89 8.03
C SER A 154 -9.77 -15.02 6.93
N GLU A 155 -10.93 -15.40 6.40
CA GLU A 155 -11.60 -14.61 5.35
C GLU A 155 -11.92 -13.17 5.79
N PHE A 156 -12.23 -12.98 7.07
CA PHE A 156 -12.51 -11.66 7.62
C PHE A 156 -11.26 -10.78 7.58
N PHE A 157 -10.14 -11.26 8.16
CA PHE A 157 -8.89 -10.52 8.16
C PHE A 157 -8.35 -10.30 6.76
N ASN A 158 -8.48 -11.27 5.88
CA ASN A 158 -8.06 -11.14 4.49
C ASN A 158 -8.84 -10.04 3.72
N LYS A 159 -10.07 -9.69 4.16
CA LYS A 159 -10.83 -8.56 3.58
C LYS A 159 -10.41 -7.21 4.11
N ILE A 160 -9.82 -7.13 5.29
CA ILE A 160 -9.46 -5.86 5.93
C ILE A 160 -7.96 -5.59 5.95
N ILE A 161 -7.12 -6.63 5.97
CA ILE A 161 -5.66 -6.51 5.79
C ILE A 161 -5.39 -6.57 4.29
N THR A 162 -5.04 -5.43 3.72
CA THR A 162 -4.99 -5.28 2.26
C THR A 162 -3.58 -5.31 1.69
N SER A 163 -2.59 -4.98 2.51
CA SER A 163 -1.22 -4.75 2.02
C SER A 163 -0.18 -5.08 3.09
N ILE A 164 1.04 -5.30 2.63
CA ILE A 164 2.21 -5.52 3.47
C ILE A 164 3.41 -4.73 2.92
N GLU A 165 4.22 -4.17 3.78
CA GLU A 165 5.48 -3.54 3.40
C GLU A 165 6.50 -4.60 2.99
N VAL A 166 6.78 -4.68 1.69
CA VAL A 166 7.84 -5.55 1.15
C VAL A 166 9.21 -4.86 1.25
N TYR A 167 9.20 -3.54 1.37
CA TYR A 167 10.35 -2.68 1.67
C TYR A 167 9.95 -1.61 2.68
N ASN A 168 10.87 -1.25 3.56
CA ASN A 168 10.68 -0.19 4.55
C ASN A 168 11.98 0.57 4.79
N GLY A 169 11.85 1.86 5.12
CA GLY A 169 12.95 2.78 5.40
C GLY A 169 13.08 3.91 4.40
N ASN A 170 13.98 4.83 4.69
CA ASN A 170 14.30 6.01 3.88
C ASN A 170 15.82 6.29 3.95
N PRO A 171 16.40 7.21 3.17
CA PRO A 171 17.84 7.44 3.12
C PRO A 171 18.51 7.78 4.45
N ALA A 172 17.74 8.27 5.43
CA ALA A 172 18.24 8.59 6.76
C ALA A 172 18.09 7.43 7.76
N SER A 173 17.50 6.32 7.35
CA SER A 173 17.35 5.09 8.10
C SER A 173 17.74 3.89 7.26
N LYS A 174 17.84 2.72 7.88
CA LYS A 174 18.15 1.49 7.15
C LYS A 174 16.98 1.10 6.26
N TYR A 175 17.22 1.02 4.95
CA TYR A 175 16.27 0.46 4.00
C TYR A 175 16.32 -1.07 4.05
N THR A 176 15.20 -1.69 4.40
CA THR A 176 15.10 -3.13 4.68
C THR A 176 14.12 -3.83 3.74
N LYS A 177 14.50 -5.06 3.36
CA LYS A 177 13.70 -5.93 2.49
C LYS A 177 12.92 -6.95 3.33
N HIS A 178 11.63 -7.05 3.05
CA HIS A 178 10.71 -7.93 3.78
C HIS A 178 9.97 -8.92 2.87
N GLU A 179 10.37 -9.05 1.60
CA GLU A 179 9.73 -9.88 0.57
C GLU A 179 9.46 -11.31 1.03
N LYS A 180 10.35 -11.90 1.83
CA LYS A 180 10.17 -13.27 2.37
C LYS A 180 8.89 -13.44 3.19
N TYR A 181 8.48 -12.42 3.95
CA TYR A 181 7.25 -12.48 4.74
C TYR A 181 6.01 -12.29 3.87
N TYR A 182 6.12 -11.48 2.82
CA TYR A 182 5.08 -11.35 1.81
C TYR A 182 4.81 -12.68 1.13
N TYR A 183 5.85 -13.34 0.61
CA TYR A 183 5.72 -14.65 -0.04
C TYR A 183 5.17 -15.71 0.90
N GLN A 184 5.63 -15.73 2.16
CA GLN A 184 5.11 -16.66 3.18
C GLN A 184 3.61 -16.47 3.40
N LEU A 185 3.14 -15.23 3.56
CA LEU A 185 1.71 -14.96 3.75
C LEU A 185 0.89 -15.30 2.51
N LEU A 186 1.40 -15.05 1.31
CA LEU A 186 0.74 -15.46 0.06
C LEU A 186 0.63 -17.00 -0.01
N ASP A 187 1.67 -17.74 0.40
CA ASP A 187 1.64 -19.21 0.49
C ASP A 187 0.61 -19.71 1.50
N ASP A 188 0.39 -18.96 2.58
CA ASP A 188 -0.64 -19.22 3.60
C ASP A 188 -2.06 -18.82 3.15
N GLY A 189 -2.22 -18.35 1.89
CA GLY A 189 -3.51 -18.03 1.26
C GLY A 189 -3.98 -16.59 1.42
N TRP A 190 -3.17 -15.70 2.03
CA TRP A 190 -3.47 -14.28 2.12
C TRP A 190 -3.44 -13.62 0.74
N LYS A 191 -4.31 -12.60 0.56
CA LYS A 191 -4.33 -11.74 -0.62
C LYS A 191 -3.87 -10.35 -0.19
N LEU A 192 -2.67 -10.00 -0.56
CA LEU A 192 -2.02 -8.79 -0.11
C LEU A 192 -1.40 -8.03 -1.29
N GLY A 193 -1.55 -6.71 -1.30
CA GLY A 193 -0.79 -5.84 -2.18
C GLY A 193 0.62 -5.60 -1.61
N ALA A 194 1.63 -5.62 -2.48
CA ALA A 194 2.98 -5.23 -2.10
C ALA A 194 3.08 -3.71 -2.05
N ILE A 195 3.66 -3.16 -0.97
CA ILE A 195 3.89 -1.72 -0.82
C ILE A 195 5.29 -1.42 -0.30
N ASN A 196 5.72 -0.18 -0.48
CA ASN A 196 6.93 0.39 0.11
C ASN A 196 6.52 1.36 1.23
N GLY A 197 6.88 1.05 2.46
CA GLY A 197 6.69 1.92 3.61
C GLY A 197 7.99 2.64 3.95
N GLN A 198 7.97 3.97 4.05
CA GLN A 198 9.16 4.70 4.46
C GLN A 198 9.37 4.70 5.97
N ASP A 199 8.27 4.59 6.73
CA ASP A 199 8.32 4.83 8.19
C ASP A 199 9.06 6.15 8.49
N ASN A 200 8.68 7.19 7.74
CA ASN A 200 9.45 8.41 7.66
C ASN A 200 9.20 9.30 8.88
N HIS A 201 10.29 9.61 9.59
CA HIS A 201 10.28 10.45 10.78
C HIS A 201 10.94 11.84 10.57
N ARG A 202 11.31 12.22 9.32
CA ARG A 202 12.25 13.33 9.09
C ARG A 202 11.86 14.37 8.06
N ILE A 203 10.72 14.28 7.42
CA ILE A 203 10.31 15.19 6.32
C ILE A 203 11.41 15.30 5.25
N ASN A 204 11.81 14.17 4.69
CA ASN A 204 12.84 14.09 3.65
C ASN A 204 12.39 13.23 2.46
N PHE A 205 11.11 13.42 2.05
CA PHE A 205 10.45 12.66 0.98
C PHE A 205 11.09 12.87 -0.40
N ASP A 206 11.92 13.91 -0.54
CA ASP A 206 12.65 14.26 -1.76
C ASP A 206 13.99 13.51 -1.95
N GLN A 207 14.46 12.79 -0.92
CA GLN A 207 15.78 12.17 -0.95
C GLN A 207 15.80 10.81 -1.65
N ALA A 208 14.66 10.12 -1.77
CA ALA A 208 14.56 8.86 -2.50
C ALA A 208 13.12 8.58 -2.94
N ASP A 209 12.99 7.92 -4.09
CA ASP A 209 11.71 7.44 -4.63
C ASP A 209 11.32 6.07 -4.05
N TYR A 210 11.45 5.88 -2.73
CA TYR A 210 10.95 4.70 -2.03
C TYR A 210 9.44 4.85 -1.83
N LEU A 211 8.67 4.48 -2.84
CA LEU A 211 7.26 4.82 -2.97
C LEU A 211 6.38 3.58 -3.11
N THR A 212 5.13 3.76 -2.76
CA THR A 212 4.05 2.88 -3.17
C THR A 212 3.33 3.51 -4.35
N ALA A 213 3.11 2.72 -5.39
CA ALA A 213 2.20 3.08 -6.46
C ALA A 213 0.86 2.35 -6.28
N TYR A 214 -0.25 3.01 -6.63
CA TYR A 214 -1.53 2.33 -6.83
C TYR A 214 -2.13 2.68 -8.19
N ILE A 215 -2.97 1.78 -8.70
CA ILE A 215 -3.58 1.90 -10.03
C ILE A 215 -5.09 2.13 -9.87
N ALA A 216 -5.57 3.25 -10.45
CA ALA A 216 -6.97 3.63 -10.43
C ALA A 216 -7.32 4.44 -11.69
N ASN A 217 -8.59 4.84 -11.83
CA ASN A 217 -9.02 5.67 -12.96
C ASN A 217 -9.00 7.17 -12.63
N ASP A 218 -9.05 7.52 -11.35
CA ASP A 218 -9.01 8.91 -10.88
C ASP A 218 -8.30 9.03 -9.54
N LEU A 219 -7.87 10.26 -9.21
CA LEU A 219 -7.26 10.62 -7.94
C LEU A 219 -8.35 11.00 -6.94
N SER A 220 -9.07 10.01 -6.43
CA SER A 220 -10.04 10.20 -5.37
C SER A 220 -9.76 9.27 -4.19
N LYS A 221 -10.23 9.68 -3.00
CA LYS A 221 -10.13 8.86 -1.79
C LYS A 221 -10.82 7.50 -1.96
N ASN A 222 -11.95 7.45 -2.67
CA ASN A 222 -12.66 6.21 -2.91
C ASN A 222 -11.90 5.29 -3.85
N SER A 223 -11.32 5.83 -4.92
CA SER A 223 -10.50 5.09 -5.87
C SER A 223 -9.21 4.57 -5.23
N LEU A 224 -8.59 5.35 -4.34
CA LEU A 224 -7.44 4.90 -3.55
C LEU A 224 -7.82 3.72 -2.64
N ILE A 225 -8.90 3.84 -1.85
CA ILE A 225 -9.36 2.78 -0.94
C ILE A 225 -9.72 1.52 -1.74
N ASP A 226 -10.38 1.67 -2.88
CA ASP A 226 -10.72 0.56 -3.76
C ASP A 226 -9.46 -0.11 -4.34
N ALA A 227 -8.47 0.67 -4.77
CA ALA A 227 -7.20 0.14 -5.28
C ALA A 227 -6.44 -0.67 -4.22
N PHE A 228 -6.34 -0.17 -2.99
CA PHE A 228 -5.70 -0.91 -1.89
C PHE A 228 -6.47 -2.19 -1.55
N ARG A 229 -7.81 -2.16 -1.51
CA ARG A 229 -8.65 -3.32 -1.22
C ARG A 229 -8.68 -4.36 -2.34
N SER A 230 -8.42 -3.92 -3.56
CA SER A 230 -8.31 -4.79 -4.73
C SER A 230 -6.85 -5.13 -5.05
N HIS A 231 -5.92 -4.87 -4.15
CA HIS A 231 -4.48 -5.18 -4.24
C HIS A 231 -3.82 -4.65 -5.53
N ARG A 232 -4.36 -3.56 -6.11
CA ARG A 232 -3.80 -2.87 -7.29
C ARG A 232 -2.71 -1.90 -6.86
N THR A 233 -1.73 -2.42 -6.10
CA THR A 233 -0.58 -1.67 -5.57
C THR A 233 0.71 -2.39 -5.91
N TYR A 234 1.80 -1.63 -5.95
CA TYR A 234 3.14 -2.19 -6.00
C TYR A 234 4.16 -1.28 -5.29
N SER A 235 5.21 -1.90 -4.78
CA SER A 235 6.39 -1.20 -4.25
C SER A 235 7.28 -0.75 -5.41
N THR A 236 7.83 0.45 -5.35
CA THR A 236 8.72 0.98 -6.39
C THR A 236 9.82 1.85 -5.81
N GLU A 237 10.97 1.88 -6.48
CA GLU A 237 12.09 2.81 -6.25
C GLU A 237 12.20 3.87 -7.35
N SER A 238 11.14 4.01 -8.19
CA SER A 238 11.00 5.05 -9.20
C SER A 238 9.57 5.56 -9.27
N ARG A 239 9.40 6.88 -9.17
CA ARG A 239 8.09 7.55 -9.38
C ARG A 239 7.63 7.55 -10.84
N PHE A 240 8.40 7.01 -11.75
CA PHE A 240 8.08 6.94 -13.17
C PHE A 240 7.76 5.52 -13.63
N LEU A 241 7.98 4.52 -12.76
CA LEU A 241 7.72 3.12 -13.10
C LEU A 241 6.22 2.86 -13.13
N LYS A 242 5.69 2.59 -14.30
CA LYS A 242 4.36 2.02 -14.51
C LYS A 242 4.51 0.52 -14.64
N LEU A 243 3.75 -0.22 -13.86
CA LEU A 243 3.71 -1.68 -13.90
C LEU A 243 2.28 -2.15 -13.73
N HIS A 244 1.82 -2.99 -14.64
CA HIS A 244 0.62 -3.80 -14.46
C HIS A 244 0.73 -5.09 -15.26
N PHE A 245 -0.09 -6.06 -14.91
CA PHE A 245 -0.21 -7.28 -15.69
C PHE A 245 -1.62 -7.85 -15.61
N THR A 246 -1.94 -8.70 -16.56
CA THR A 246 -3.13 -9.55 -16.53
C THR A 246 -2.73 -11.01 -16.72
N ILE A 247 -3.58 -11.90 -16.20
CA ILE A 247 -3.56 -13.33 -16.53
C ILE A 247 -4.91 -13.67 -17.14
N ASP A 248 -4.92 -14.12 -18.40
CA ASP A 248 -6.15 -14.40 -19.17
C ASP A 248 -7.17 -13.25 -19.05
N GLU A 249 -6.72 -12.00 -19.23
CA GLU A 249 -7.50 -10.75 -19.11
C GLU A 249 -7.87 -10.33 -17.68
N THR A 250 -7.70 -11.18 -16.66
CA THR A 250 -7.92 -10.82 -15.26
C THR A 250 -6.79 -9.93 -14.76
N PHE A 251 -7.15 -8.77 -14.25
CA PHE A 251 -6.18 -7.75 -13.82
C PHE A 251 -5.49 -8.13 -12.50
N MET A 252 -4.23 -7.66 -12.33
CA MET A 252 -3.47 -7.85 -11.09
C MET A 252 -4.28 -7.44 -9.86
N GLY A 253 -4.11 -8.18 -8.77
CA GLY A 253 -4.85 -8.01 -7.51
C GLY A 253 -6.12 -8.84 -7.42
N GLU A 254 -6.64 -9.37 -8.52
CA GLU A 254 -7.83 -10.20 -8.53
C GLU A 254 -7.50 -11.69 -8.32
N THR A 255 -8.54 -12.45 -7.96
CA THR A 255 -8.46 -13.91 -7.87
C THR A 255 -9.07 -14.50 -9.13
N ILE A 256 -8.33 -15.40 -9.77
CA ILE A 256 -8.79 -16.12 -10.96
C ILE A 256 -9.07 -17.58 -10.64
N SER A 257 -10.02 -18.17 -11.35
CA SER A 257 -10.21 -19.63 -11.41
C SER A 257 -9.60 -20.14 -12.71
N ILE A 258 -8.60 -20.98 -12.59
CA ILE A 258 -7.88 -21.52 -13.75
C ILE A 258 -8.50 -22.85 -14.15
N TYR A 259 -9.03 -22.91 -15.37
CA TYR A 259 -9.63 -24.10 -15.95
C TYR A 259 -8.79 -24.71 -17.07
N SER A 260 -7.82 -23.95 -17.58
CA SER A 260 -6.90 -24.39 -18.62
C SER A 260 -5.55 -24.80 -18.02
N PRO A 261 -4.89 -25.82 -18.57
CA PRO A 261 -3.51 -26.13 -18.18
C PRO A 261 -2.51 -25.03 -18.60
N LYS A 262 -2.90 -24.13 -19.50
CA LYS A 262 -2.09 -22.99 -19.93
C LYS A 262 -2.78 -21.70 -19.56
N ILE A 263 -2.00 -20.74 -19.06
CA ILE A 263 -2.40 -19.37 -18.75
C ILE A 263 -1.50 -18.38 -19.50
N LYS A 264 -2.06 -17.24 -19.88
CA LYS A 264 -1.35 -16.21 -20.61
C LYS A 264 -1.12 -14.98 -19.76
N PHE A 265 0.13 -14.68 -19.46
CA PHE A 265 0.54 -13.41 -18.87
C PHE A 265 0.64 -12.34 -19.94
N SER A 266 0.10 -11.16 -19.65
CA SER A 266 0.34 -9.93 -20.41
C SER A 266 0.87 -8.88 -19.45
N ILE A 267 2.17 -8.57 -19.55
CA ILE A 267 2.87 -7.70 -18.64
C ILE A 267 3.19 -6.40 -19.36
N PHE A 268 2.83 -5.27 -18.78
CA PHE A 268 3.26 -3.95 -19.20
C PHE A 268 4.13 -3.32 -18.13
N THR A 269 5.29 -2.82 -18.54
CA THR A 269 6.14 -1.98 -17.70
C THR A 269 6.78 -0.87 -18.50
N GLU A 270 6.82 0.33 -17.93
CA GLU A 270 7.39 1.53 -18.55
C GLU A 270 8.02 2.40 -17.48
N ASP A 271 9.22 2.92 -17.75
CA ASP A 271 9.81 3.98 -16.98
C ASP A 271 10.53 4.95 -17.92
N ILE A 272 10.13 6.22 -17.87
CA ILE A 272 10.70 7.25 -18.77
C ILE A 272 12.12 7.66 -18.39
N ARG A 273 12.58 7.31 -17.18
CA ARG A 273 13.86 7.71 -16.63
C ARG A 273 14.87 6.58 -16.61
N TYR A 274 14.43 5.38 -16.21
CA TYR A 274 15.31 4.23 -16.02
C TYR A 274 14.94 3.10 -16.98
N LYS A 275 15.93 2.46 -17.57
CA LYS A 275 15.69 1.31 -18.43
C LYS A 275 15.34 0.07 -17.61
N ILE A 276 14.40 -0.70 -18.12
CA ILE A 276 14.09 -2.02 -17.62
C ILE A 276 15.21 -2.97 -18.01
N LYS A 277 15.79 -3.64 -17.04
CA LYS A 277 16.87 -4.60 -17.20
C LYS A 277 16.38 -6.03 -17.21
N GLU A 278 15.42 -6.31 -16.31
CA GLU A 278 14.94 -7.68 -16.10
C GLU A 278 13.48 -7.67 -15.67
N ILE A 279 12.72 -8.68 -16.11
CA ILE A 279 11.37 -9.00 -15.65
C ILE A 279 11.38 -10.42 -15.09
N GLN A 280 10.87 -10.60 -13.89
CA GLN A 280 10.66 -11.90 -13.25
C GLN A 280 9.18 -12.15 -13.00
N ILE A 281 8.72 -13.36 -13.23
CA ILE A 281 7.43 -13.89 -12.78
C ILE A 281 7.74 -14.83 -11.62
N LEU A 282 7.19 -14.54 -10.45
CA LEU A 282 7.38 -15.33 -9.24
C LEU A 282 6.10 -16.04 -8.85
N SER A 283 6.24 -17.18 -8.19
CA SER A 283 5.16 -17.94 -7.58
C SER A 283 5.61 -18.50 -6.23
N ASN A 284 4.88 -19.45 -5.69
CA ASN A 284 5.01 -19.98 -4.33
C ASN A 284 6.46 -20.10 -3.84
N GLY A 285 6.68 -19.70 -2.60
CA GLY A 285 8.00 -19.60 -1.98
C GLY A 285 8.91 -18.51 -2.55
N GLY A 286 8.40 -17.61 -3.42
CA GLY A 286 9.21 -16.64 -4.14
C GLY A 286 10.02 -17.27 -5.28
N THR A 287 9.61 -18.42 -5.78
CA THR A 287 10.29 -19.14 -6.87
C THR A 287 10.10 -18.38 -8.18
N ILE A 288 11.18 -18.11 -8.91
CA ILE A 288 11.14 -17.52 -10.24
C ILE A 288 10.74 -18.60 -11.25
N ILE A 289 9.53 -18.48 -11.81
CA ILE A 289 9.02 -19.40 -12.84
C ILE A 289 9.37 -18.94 -14.27
N LYS A 290 9.61 -17.65 -14.43
CA LYS A 290 10.11 -17.07 -15.69
C LYS A 290 10.97 -15.87 -15.41
N LYS A 291 12.10 -15.80 -16.10
CA LYS A 291 13.01 -14.66 -16.11
C LYS A 291 13.22 -14.20 -17.56
N VAL A 292 13.21 -12.90 -17.77
CA VAL A 292 13.61 -12.22 -19.00
C VAL A 292 14.63 -11.18 -18.63
N ASP A 293 15.85 -11.31 -19.08
CA ASP A 293 16.99 -10.46 -18.82
C ASP A 293 17.50 -9.75 -20.08
N ASP A 294 18.53 -8.93 -19.95
CA ASP A 294 19.18 -8.16 -21.02
C ASP A 294 18.22 -7.28 -21.86
N ILE A 295 17.16 -6.78 -21.22
CA ILE A 295 16.10 -6.05 -21.90
C ILE A 295 16.56 -4.67 -22.41
N ASN A 296 17.10 -3.83 -21.55
CA ASN A 296 17.63 -2.49 -21.86
C ASN A 296 16.67 -1.54 -22.62
N LEU A 297 15.38 -1.56 -22.28
CA LEU A 297 14.31 -0.75 -22.87
C LEU A 297 13.57 0.07 -21.81
N ASN A 298 13.01 1.23 -22.18
CA ASN A 298 12.21 2.06 -21.30
C ASN A 298 10.74 1.62 -21.21
N SER A 299 10.23 0.91 -22.21
CA SER A 299 8.83 0.45 -22.24
C SER A 299 8.75 -0.93 -22.88
N ILE A 300 7.97 -1.80 -22.26
CA ILE A 300 7.85 -3.21 -22.67
C ILE A 300 6.40 -3.67 -22.53
N LYS A 301 5.94 -4.39 -23.55
CA LYS A 301 4.78 -5.26 -23.46
C LYS A 301 5.27 -6.69 -23.68
N TYR A 302 5.22 -7.51 -22.65
CA TYR A 302 5.69 -8.88 -22.70
C TYR A 302 4.52 -9.86 -22.53
N ILE A 303 4.40 -10.80 -23.47
CA ILE A 303 3.39 -11.85 -23.44
C ILE A 303 4.09 -13.17 -23.22
N TYR A 304 3.60 -13.96 -22.26
CA TYR A 304 4.15 -15.25 -21.93
C TYR A 304 3.04 -16.27 -21.65
N GLU A 305 3.08 -17.40 -22.37
CA GLU A 305 2.23 -18.55 -22.09
C GLU A 305 2.95 -19.47 -21.10
N HIS A 306 2.30 -19.76 -20.00
CA HIS A 306 2.82 -20.60 -18.92
C HIS A 306 2.00 -21.87 -18.77
N GLN A 307 2.68 -23.00 -18.61
CA GLN A 307 2.06 -24.26 -18.23
C GLN A 307 1.76 -24.21 -16.74
N ASN A 308 0.52 -23.94 -16.38
CA ASN A 308 0.10 -23.80 -15.00
C ASN A 308 0.29 -25.09 -14.19
N SER A 309 0.72 -24.96 -12.96
CA SER A 309 0.86 -26.04 -12.00
C SER A 309 -0.17 -25.88 -10.86
N PRO A 310 -0.83 -26.97 -10.40
CA PRO A 310 -1.72 -26.92 -9.23
C PRO A 310 -1.03 -26.44 -7.94
N LYS A 311 0.30 -26.42 -7.92
CA LYS A 311 1.11 -25.92 -6.80
C LYS A 311 1.28 -24.41 -6.81
N GLU A 312 0.97 -23.76 -7.93
CA GLU A 312 1.09 -22.31 -8.10
C GLU A 312 -0.24 -21.66 -7.72
N THR A 313 -0.27 -21.01 -6.54
CA THR A 313 -1.48 -20.43 -5.97
C THR A 313 -1.53 -18.92 -6.07
N TRP A 314 -0.41 -18.29 -6.45
CA TRP A 314 -0.29 -16.85 -6.65
C TRP A 314 0.85 -16.53 -7.63
N TYR A 315 0.79 -15.33 -8.20
CA TYR A 315 1.81 -14.80 -9.09
C TYR A 315 2.12 -13.36 -8.76
N VAL A 316 3.41 -13.01 -8.77
CA VAL A 316 3.94 -11.66 -8.57
C VAL A 316 4.89 -11.33 -9.71
N ILE A 317 4.80 -10.11 -10.22
CA ILE A 317 5.76 -9.60 -11.19
C ILE A 317 6.77 -8.71 -10.46
N LYS A 318 8.05 -8.99 -10.69
CA LYS A 318 9.16 -8.18 -10.23
C LYS A 318 9.93 -7.62 -11.43
N VAL A 319 10.20 -6.33 -11.37
CA VAL A 319 10.96 -5.61 -12.41
C VAL A 319 12.24 -5.08 -11.78
N LEU A 320 13.36 -5.32 -12.44
CA LEU A 320 14.65 -4.73 -12.09
C LEU A 320 15.01 -3.72 -13.16
N GLN A 321 15.44 -2.56 -12.71
CA GLN A 321 15.89 -1.45 -13.57
C GLN A 321 17.42 -1.32 -13.57
N GLU A 322 17.94 -0.47 -14.45
CA GLU A 322 19.34 -0.07 -14.37
C GLU A 322 19.59 0.55 -12.99
N ASP A 323 20.85 0.50 -12.53
CA ASP A 323 21.27 0.90 -11.18
C ASP A 323 20.73 0.03 -10.02
N ASN A 324 20.26 -1.20 -10.35
CA ASN A 324 19.75 -2.20 -9.40
C ASN A 324 18.54 -1.74 -8.58
N LYS A 325 17.73 -0.86 -9.16
CA LYS A 325 16.42 -0.45 -8.61
C LYS A 325 15.36 -1.50 -8.87
#